data_5369f15e31395faae04249f116f9a2bf
#
_entry.id   5369f15e31395faae04249f116f9a2bf
#
_cell.length_a   1.000
_cell.length_b   1.000
_cell.length_c   1.000
_cell.angle_alpha   90.00
_cell.angle_beta   90.00
_cell.angle_gamma   90.00
#
_symmetry.space_group_name_H-M   'P 1'
#
loop_
_entity.id
_entity.type
_entity.pdbx_description
1 polymer ?
#
loop_
_entity_poly.entity_id
_entity_poly.type
_entity_poly.pdbx_seq_one_letter_code
_entity_poly.pdbx_strand_id
1 'polypeptide(L)'
;MLTREEFSAILANGPLILDGATGSNLQKAGMPRGCCTEEWILANPEPLVNLQRAYAKAGSRIVYAPTFQAQPIALQALGLDADTEKLNAKLVSLTRAAAPGCLVAGDITTLATFCDSWD
;
A
#
# COMPACT_ATOMS: atom_id res chain seq x y z
N MET A 1 7.44 -14.88 -0.05
CA MET A 1 7.40 -13.91 1.06
C MET A 1 8.76 -13.97 1.72
N LEU A 2 9.37 -12.81 2.07
CA LEU A 2 10.64 -12.78 2.82
C LEU A 2 10.43 -13.29 4.24
N THR A 3 11.39 -14.10 4.74
CA THR A 3 11.45 -14.43 6.15
C THR A 3 12.07 -13.25 6.93
N ARG A 4 11.97 -13.31 8.26
CA ARG A 4 12.61 -12.32 9.14
C ARG A 4 14.13 -12.36 8.99
N GLU A 5 14.70 -13.52 8.85
CA GLU A 5 16.13 -13.75 8.69
C GLU A 5 16.64 -13.16 7.37
N GLU A 6 15.93 -13.41 6.28
CA GLU A 6 16.25 -12.85 4.97
C GLU A 6 16.19 -11.32 4.99
N PHE A 7 15.16 -10.74 5.62
CA PHE A 7 15.03 -9.29 5.74
C PHE A 7 16.15 -8.70 6.61
N SER A 8 16.49 -9.34 7.73
CA SER A 8 17.59 -8.92 8.59
C SER A 8 18.93 -8.96 7.86
N ALA A 9 19.17 -9.97 7.02
CA ALA A 9 20.39 -10.06 6.21
C ALA A 9 20.48 -8.91 5.18
N ILE A 10 19.35 -8.50 4.59
CA ILE A 10 19.32 -7.34 3.69
C ILE A 10 19.67 -6.06 4.46
N LEU A 11 19.08 -5.84 5.64
CA LEU A 11 19.35 -4.68 6.50
C LEU A 11 20.80 -4.60 6.97
N ALA A 12 21.47 -5.73 7.15
CA ALA A 12 22.88 -5.76 7.53
C ALA A 12 23.81 -5.09 6.50
N ASN A 13 23.38 -4.98 5.25
CA ASN A 13 24.12 -4.28 4.18
C ASN A 13 23.91 -2.76 4.15
N GLY A 14 23.12 -2.20 5.06
CA GLY A 14 22.85 -0.77 5.17
C GLY A 14 21.37 -0.44 5.21
N PRO A 15 21.02 0.86 5.35
CA PRO A 15 19.64 1.30 5.41
C PRO A 15 18.91 1.08 4.09
N LEU A 16 17.61 0.77 4.18
CA LEU A 16 16.72 0.70 3.02
C LEU A 16 15.85 1.95 2.96
N ILE A 17 15.84 2.60 1.81
CA ILE A 17 15.00 3.77 1.58
C ILE A 17 13.59 3.31 1.24
N LEU A 18 12.62 3.83 1.98
CA LEU A 18 11.20 3.65 1.72
C LEU A 18 10.72 4.62 0.61
N ASP A 19 9.54 4.36 0.07
CA ASP A 19 8.85 5.33 -0.76
C ASP A 19 8.26 6.46 0.12
N GLY A 20 7.55 7.40 -0.52
CA GLY A 20 6.99 8.57 0.13
C GLY A 20 5.47 8.67 -0.02
N ALA A 21 4.94 9.88 0.09
CA ALA A 21 3.52 10.17 0.09
C ALA A 21 2.80 9.60 -1.14
N THR A 22 1.74 8.84 -0.90
CA THR A 22 0.88 8.27 -1.94
C THR A 22 -0.41 9.07 -2.10
N GLY A 23 -1.23 9.20 -1.06
CA GLY A 23 -2.57 9.79 -1.15
C GLY A 23 -2.57 11.21 -1.72
N SER A 24 -1.70 12.11 -1.24
CA SER A 24 -1.62 13.48 -1.73
C SER A 24 -1.16 13.56 -3.19
N ASN A 25 -0.30 12.66 -3.64
CA ASN A 25 0.12 12.58 -5.04
C ASN A 25 -0.99 12.05 -5.95
N LEU A 26 -1.76 11.06 -5.48
CA LEU A 26 -2.94 10.58 -6.22
C LEU A 26 -4.03 11.67 -6.34
N GLN A 27 -4.23 12.48 -5.29
CA GLN A 27 -5.14 13.63 -5.36
C GLN A 27 -4.68 14.66 -6.39
N LYS A 28 -3.39 14.94 -6.48
CA LYS A 28 -2.83 15.81 -7.55
C LYS A 28 -3.03 15.20 -8.94
N ALA A 29 -3.07 13.88 -9.04
CA ALA A 29 -3.33 13.15 -10.29
C ALA A 29 -4.83 12.98 -10.60
N GLY A 30 -5.72 13.57 -9.81
CA GLY A 30 -7.16 13.61 -10.08
C GLY A 30 -8.02 12.73 -9.17
N MET A 31 -7.47 12.09 -8.15
CA MET A 31 -8.26 11.33 -7.18
C MET A 31 -9.15 12.28 -6.37
N PRO A 32 -10.49 12.06 -6.33
CA PRO A 32 -11.39 12.88 -5.54
C PRO A 32 -11.10 12.75 -4.03
N ARG A 33 -11.34 13.82 -3.30
CA ARG A 33 -11.28 13.76 -1.82
C ARG A 33 -12.47 12.97 -1.29
N GLY A 34 -12.24 12.15 -0.27
CA GLY A 34 -13.28 11.37 0.40
C GLY A 34 -13.74 10.12 -0.34
N CYS A 35 -13.14 9.78 -1.48
CA CYS A 35 -13.39 8.47 -2.10
C CYS A 35 -12.58 7.37 -1.44
N CYS A 36 -12.97 6.12 -1.68
CA CYS A 36 -12.15 4.96 -1.32
C CYS A 36 -10.90 4.95 -2.19
N THR A 37 -9.74 5.18 -1.58
CA THR A 37 -8.46 5.24 -2.29
C THR A 37 -8.15 3.94 -3.02
N GLU A 38 -8.37 2.82 -2.36
CA GLU A 38 -8.07 1.47 -2.86
C GLU A 38 -8.91 1.13 -4.09
N GLU A 39 -10.21 1.43 -4.03
CA GLU A 39 -11.12 1.22 -5.15
C GLU A 39 -10.78 2.15 -6.33
N TRP A 40 -10.51 3.43 -6.05
CA TRP A 40 -10.12 4.39 -7.07
C TRP A 40 -8.83 3.97 -7.79
N ILE A 41 -7.82 3.48 -7.06
CA ILE A 41 -6.58 2.96 -7.63
C ILE A 41 -6.85 1.80 -8.59
N LEU A 42 -7.70 0.85 -8.20
CA LEU A 42 -8.01 -0.28 -9.07
C LEU A 42 -8.79 0.11 -10.32
N ALA A 43 -9.59 1.17 -10.25
CA ALA A 43 -10.27 1.76 -11.42
C ALA A 43 -9.32 2.62 -12.26
N ASN A 44 -8.30 3.23 -11.66
CA ASN A 44 -7.35 4.16 -12.28
C ASN A 44 -5.91 3.81 -11.86
N PRO A 45 -5.33 2.72 -12.33
CA PRO A 45 -4.05 2.22 -11.83
C PRO A 45 -2.83 3.05 -12.23
N GLU A 46 -2.88 3.75 -13.36
CA GLU A 46 -1.73 4.47 -13.91
C GLU A 46 -1.10 5.52 -12.98
N PRO A 47 -1.87 6.37 -12.25
CA PRO A 47 -1.27 7.32 -11.33
C PRO A 47 -0.41 6.67 -10.25
N LEU A 48 -0.87 5.56 -9.65
CA LEU A 48 -0.07 4.81 -8.67
C LEU A 48 1.16 4.18 -9.32
N VAL A 49 0.99 3.52 -10.45
CA VAL A 49 2.10 2.86 -11.16
C VAL A 49 3.19 3.86 -11.51
N ASN A 50 2.84 5.02 -12.04
CA ASN A 50 3.80 6.08 -12.37
C ASN A 50 4.50 6.64 -11.14
N LEU A 51 3.78 6.83 -10.05
CA LEU A 51 4.32 7.30 -8.78
C LEU A 51 5.33 6.30 -8.19
N GLN A 52 4.97 5.03 -8.12
CA GLN A 52 5.84 3.99 -7.55
C GLN A 52 7.08 3.74 -8.41
N ARG A 53 6.96 3.82 -9.73
CA ARG A 53 8.12 3.82 -10.64
C ARG A 53 9.04 5.00 -10.40
N ALA A 54 8.50 6.19 -10.16
CA ALA A 54 9.29 7.38 -9.86
C ALA A 54 10.03 7.21 -8.54
N TYR A 55 9.41 6.69 -7.50
CA TYR A 55 10.07 6.38 -6.23
C TYR A 55 11.18 5.34 -6.38
N ALA A 56 10.91 4.24 -7.08
CA ALA A 56 11.93 3.22 -7.35
C ALA A 56 13.13 3.79 -8.13
N LYS A 57 12.87 4.62 -9.14
CA LYS A 57 13.92 5.32 -9.91
C LYS A 57 14.71 6.31 -9.05
N ALA A 58 14.07 6.94 -8.07
CA ALA A 58 14.73 7.86 -7.14
C ALA A 58 15.58 7.15 -6.08
N GLY A 59 15.50 5.82 -5.97
CA GLY A 59 16.33 5.01 -5.07
C GLY A 59 15.56 4.30 -3.95
N SER A 60 14.23 4.36 -3.93
CA SER A 60 13.44 3.56 -2.98
C SER A 60 13.69 2.07 -3.21
N ARG A 61 13.89 1.34 -2.12
CA ARG A 61 14.13 -0.11 -2.12
C ARG A 61 12.94 -0.88 -1.57
N ILE A 62 12.06 -0.20 -0.86
CA ILE A 62 10.80 -0.72 -0.35
C ILE A 62 9.71 0.23 -0.81
N VAL A 63 8.63 -0.30 -1.39
CA VAL A 63 7.41 0.45 -1.73
C VAL A 63 6.22 -0.14 -0.98
N TYR A 64 5.36 0.73 -0.48
CA TYR A 64 4.13 0.30 0.19
C TYR A 64 3.04 -0.04 -0.83
N ALA A 65 2.44 -1.22 -0.68
CA ALA A 65 1.16 -1.48 -1.33
C ALA A 65 0.10 -0.58 -0.68
N PRO A 66 -0.79 0.03 -1.46
CA PRO A 66 -1.81 0.96 -0.95
C PRO A 66 -2.98 0.19 -0.29
N THR A 67 -2.68 -0.50 0.81
CA THR A 67 -3.62 -1.37 1.53
C THR A 67 -4.05 -0.79 2.88
N PHE A 68 -3.77 0.50 3.12
CA PHE A 68 -3.95 1.16 4.41
C PHE A 68 -5.37 1.01 4.97
N GLN A 69 -6.41 1.21 4.15
CA GLN A 69 -7.80 1.03 4.55
C GLN A 69 -8.44 -0.26 3.98
N ALA A 70 -7.66 -1.11 3.34
CA ALA A 70 -8.14 -2.37 2.77
C ALA A 70 -8.35 -3.45 3.85
N GLN A 71 -9.08 -3.14 4.90
CA GLN A 71 -9.43 -4.02 6.01
C GLN A 71 -10.96 -4.08 6.20
N PRO A 72 -11.51 -5.20 6.72
CA PRO A 72 -12.95 -5.44 6.69
C PRO A 72 -13.81 -4.33 7.30
N ILE A 73 -13.39 -3.76 8.43
CA ILE A 73 -14.18 -2.75 9.14
C ILE A 73 -14.28 -1.45 8.34
N ALA A 74 -13.18 -0.98 7.72
CA ALA A 74 -13.20 0.20 6.88
C ALA A 74 -13.97 -0.04 5.58
N LEU A 75 -13.83 -1.23 4.99
CA LEU A 75 -14.50 -1.60 3.74
C LEU A 75 -16.01 -1.86 3.95
N GLN A 76 -16.44 -2.28 5.13
CA GLN A 76 -17.85 -2.52 5.45
C GLN A 76 -18.70 -1.27 5.26
N ALA A 77 -18.19 -0.10 5.65
CA ALA A 77 -18.88 1.17 5.46
C ALA A 77 -19.14 1.50 3.98
N LEU A 78 -18.40 0.85 3.07
CA LEU A 78 -18.50 1.01 1.61
C LEU A 78 -19.18 -0.19 0.93
N GLY A 79 -19.56 -1.22 1.69
CA GLY A 79 -20.13 -2.46 1.14
C GLY A 79 -19.11 -3.34 0.39
N LEU A 80 -17.81 -3.18 0.68
CA LEU A 80 -16.69 -3.85 0.00
C LEU A 80 -15.99 -4.90 0.87
N ASP A 81 -16.46 -5.14 2.08
CA ASP A 81 -15.82 -6.05 3.05
C ASP A 81 -15.75 -7.50 2.59
N ALA A 82 -16.75 -7.98 1.83
CA ALA A 82 -16.75 -9.32 1.26
C ALA A 82 -15.58 -9.58 0.27
N ASP A 83 -15.04 -8.53 -0.32
CA ASP A 83 -13.95 -8.60 -1.30
C ASP A 83 -12.56 -8.24 -0.71
N THR A 84 -12.44 -8.11 0.62
CA THR A 84 -11.22 -7.63 1.29
C THR A 84 -9.95 -8.37 0.84
N GLU A 85 -9.95 -9.70 0.84
CA GLU A 85 -8.79 -10.50 0.43
C GLU A 85 -8.43 -10.25 -1.03
N LYS A 86 -9.41 -10.28 -1.92
CA LYS A 86 -9.25 -10.05 -3.36
C LYS A 86 -8.76 -8.63 -3.67
N LEU A 87 -9.26 -7.64 -2.93
CA LEU A 87 -8.85 -6.25 -3.05
C LEU A 87 -7.35 -6.11 -2.69
N ASN A 88 -6.96 -6.63 -1.53
CA ASN A 88 -5.56 -6.62 -1.08
C ASN A 88 -4.64 -7.35 -2.08
N ALA A 89 -5.03 -8.53 -2.55
CA ALA A 89 -4.24 -9.28 -3.52
C ALA A 89 -4.00 -8.49 -4.81
N LYS A 90 -5.01 -7.80 -5.33
CA LYS A 90 -4.90 -6.94 -6.52
C LYS A 90 -3.95 -5.76 -6.29
N LEU A 91 -4.08 -5.06 -5.16
CA LEU A 91 -3.25 -3.90 -4.82
C LEU A 91 -1.77 -4.29 -4.67
N VAL A 92 -1.50 -5.40 -3.97
CA VAL A 92 -0.13 -5.93 -3.84
C VAL A 92 0.44 -6.34 -5.20
N SER A 93 -0.35 -6.99 -6.05
CA SER A 93 0.08 -7.39 -7.40
C SER A 93 0.38 -6.19 -8.27
N LEU A 94 -0.43 -5.13 -8.20
CA LEU A 94 -0.22 -3.88 -8.92
C LEU A 94 1.11 -3.22 -8.50
N THR A 95 1.38 -3.13 -7.20
CA THR A 95 2.61 -2.56 -6.66
C THR A 95 3.84 -3.36 -7.09
N ARG A 96 3.77 -4.70 -7.05
CA ARG A 96 4.86 -5.56 -7.54
C ARG A 96 5.17 -5.33 -9.02
N ALA A 97 4.14 -5.16 -9.83
CA ALA A 97 4.31 -4.88 -11.27
C ALA A 97 4.84 -3.46 -11.51
N ALA A 98 4.47 -2.48 -10.68
CA ALA A 98 4.91 -1.09 -10.80
C ALA A 98 6.39 -0.90 -10.45
N ALA A 99 6.89 -1.61 -9.44
CA ALA A 99 8.26 -1.47 -8.93
C ALA A 99 8.98 -2.83 -8.83
N PRO A 100 9.23 -3.50 -9.98
CA PRO A 100 9.94 -4.77 -9.99
C PRO A 100 11.36 -4.57 -9.47
N GLY A 101 11.82 -5.25 -8.52
CA GLY A 101 13.14 -5.07 -7.89
C GLY A 101 13.11 -4.28 -6.57
N CYS A 102 11.96 -3.72 -6.20
CA CYS A 102 11.70 -3.25 -4.85
C CYS A 102 11.05 -4.36 -4.01
N LEU A 103 11.29 -4.32 -2.71
CA LEU A 103 10.46 -5.05 -1.76
C LEU A 103 9.10 -4.37 -1.66
N VAL A 104 8.05 -5.15 -1.49
CA VAL A 104 6.68 -4.64 -1.30
C VAL A 104 6.28 -4.87 0.15
N ALA A 105 5.95 -3.80 0.85
CA ALA A 105 5.40 -3.84 2.21
C ALA A 105 3.88 -3.64 2.15
N GLY A 106 3.13 -4.45 2.91
CA GLY A 106 1.72 -4.18 3.18
C GLY A 106 1.60 -3.03 4.19
N ASP A 107 0.62 -2.17 3.98
CA ASP A 107 0.31 -1.08 4.89
C ASP A 107 -0.92 -1.46 5.71
N ILE A 108 -0.84 -1.34 7.04
CA ILE A 108 -1.88 -1.75 7.98
C ILE A 108 -2.22 -0.56 8.87
N THR A 109 -3.48 -0.16 8.85
CA THR A 109 -3.99 0.90 9.73
C THR A 109 -4.62 0.35 11.01
N THR A 110 -4.96 1.26 11.89
CA THR A 110 -5.77 0.94 13.08
C THR A 110 -7.18 0.51 12.65
N LEU A 111 -7.85 -0.29 13.49
CA LEU A 111 -9.20 -0.78 13.21
C LEU A 111 -10.28 0.31 13.30
N ALA A 112 -9.94 1.56 13.57
CA ALA A 112 -10.87 2.69 13.76
C ALA A 112 -11.96 2.48 14.83
N THR A 113 -11.91 1.38 15.55
CA THR A 113 -12.74 1.12 16.73
C THR A 113 -11.87 1.32 17.96
N PHE A 114 -12.34 2.12 18.91
CA PHE A 114 -11.70 2.21 20.22
C PHE A 114 -11.87 0.86 20.92
N CYS A 115 -10.77 0.18 21.20
CA CYS A 115 -10.77 -0.87 22.21
C CYS A 115 -10.71 -0.19 23.57
N ASP A 116 -11.70 -0.43 24.42
CA ASP A 116 -11.75 0.12 25.78
C ASP A 116 -10.70 -0.52 26.72
N SER A 117 -9.98 -1.53 26.26
CA SER A 117 -8.89 -2.18 26.99
C SER A 117 -7.73 -2.54 26.06
N TRP A 118 -6.53 -2.23 26.51
CA TRP A 118 -5.25 -2.66 25.95
C TRP A 118 -4.71 -3.83 26.80
N ASP A 119 -5.47 -4.89 26.90
CA ASP A 119 -5.04 -6.09 27.62
C ASP A 119 -4.39 -7.09 26.64
#